data_6d69c634b0b8c152da8ceab0d25842ed
#
_entry.id   6d69c634b0b8c152da8ceab0d25842ed
#
_cell.length_a   1.000
_cell.length_b   1.000
_cell.length_c   1.000
_cell.angle_alpha   90.00
_cell.angle_beta   90.00
_cell.angle_gamma   90.00
#
_symmetry.space_group_name_H-M   'P 1'
#
loop_
_entity.id
_entity.type
_entity.pdbx_description
1 polymer ?
#
loop_
_entity_poly.entity_id
_entity_poly.type
_entity_poly.pdbx_seq_one_letter_code
_entity_poly.pdbx_strand_id
1 'polypeptide(L)'
;MVNGTIMEYFEWYLLPKCKLWNEIAKDATHLQNSGITAVWMPPAYKGISGVYDVGYGAYDLYDLGEFNQKGTIETKYGSKDEYLSAIKVLKEKGIQAYADIVLNHKMGADEVEEVMASEEEFFNRNIPISGNRVIRAWTKFTFPGRCNKYSSFKWDWNDFDGIDYDDKTKRSSIYKFLTKEWNSGVDSENGNYDYLMGADLDFSNREVVEELKKWGKWYVDFTKVDGFRLDAVKHISYGFFVEWLEFLRKETGKELFTVGEYWHPNVDVLLNYLKNTKYVMSLFDVPLHFNLYEASRSNGDFDMRNIFKGTLVDRYSTKAVTFVDNHDTQLGSSLQSWVEPWFKPLAYSLILLRIEGYPCVFYGDYYGIPSRGYFGIGNEPILWHWCMQRAWLHILLMLPHY
;
A
#
# COMPACT_ATOMS: atom_id res chain seq x y z
N MET A 1 9.58 -2.92 -21.19
CA MET A 1 9.35 -3.26 -19.75
C MET A 1 10.35 -4.32 -19.34
N VAL A 2 11.04 -4.13 -18.24
CA VAL A 2 11.85 -5.21 -17.67
C VAL A 2 10.86 -6.25 -17.14
N ASN A 3 10.96 -7.49 -17.58
CA ASN A 3 10.14 -8.58 -17.10
C ASN A 3 10.69 -9.01 -15.74
N GLY A 4 10.14 -8.44 -14.67
CA GLY A 4 10.60 -8.64 -13.31
C GLY A 4 9.61 -9.40 -12.45
N THR A 5 9.98 -9.60 -11.19
CA THR A 5 9.12 -10.14 -10.14
C THR A 5 9.27 -9.26 -8.90
N ILE A 6 8.14 -8.80 -8.37
CA ILE A 6 8.09 -8.07 -7.08
C ILE A 6 7.99 -9.10 -5.97
N MET A 7 8.58 -8.81 -4.82
CA MET A 7 8.27 -9.49 -3.57
C MET A 7 7.75 -8.49 -2.56
N GLU A 8 6.53 -8.69 -2.08
CA GLU A 8 6.02 -8.06 -0.87
C GLU A 8 6.73 -8.68 0.32
N TYR A 9 7.67 -7.95 0.94
CA TYR A 9 8.58 -8.52 1.94
C TYR A 9 8.11 -8.26 3.37
N PHE A 10 6.85 -8.50 3.66
CA PHE A 10 6.29 -8.49 5.03
C PHE A 10 4.96 -9.25 5.07
N GLU A 11 4.49 -9.53 6.28
CA GLU A 11 3.17 -10.03 6.59
C GLU A 11 2.61 -9.33 7.84
N TRP A 12 1.30 -9.38 8.05
CA TRP A 12 0.62 -8.57 9.07
C TRP A 12 1.08 -8.85 10.50
N TYR A 13 1.36 -10.13 10.82
CA TYR A 13 1.62 -10.60 12.18
C TYR A 13 3.11 -10.67 12.54
N LEU A 14 4.00 -10.09 11.76
CA LEU A 14 5.39 -9.95 12.14
C LEU A 14 5.49 -9.37 13.56
N LEU A 15 6.39 -9.92 14.38
CA LEU A 15 6.55 -9.48 15.76
C LEU A 15 7.08 -8.02 15.82
N PRO A 16 6.69 -7.27 16.85
CA PRO A 16 7.30 -5.96 17.12
C PRO A 16 8.83 -6.08 17.23
N LYS A 17 9.56 -5.10 16.72
CA LYS A 17 11.03 -5.09 16.70
C LYS A 17 11.64 -6.28 15.94
N CYS A 18 10.96 -6.77 14.90
CA CYS A 18 11.38 -7.90 14.09
C CYS A 18 12.67 -7.65 13.28
N LYS A 19 13.21 -6.41 13.30
CA LYS A 19 14.42 -6.05 12.55
C LYS A 19 14.31 -6.32 11.04
N LEU A 20 13.11 -6.15 10.49
CA LEU A 20 12.80 -6.51 9.10
C LEU A 20 13.78 -5.90 8.10
N TRP A 21 14.19 -4.65 8.33
CA TRP A 21 15.16 -3.98 7.45
C TRP A 21 16.49 -4.73 7.39
N ASN A 22 16.96 -5.26 8.52
CA ASN A 22 18.17 -6.08 8.56
C ASN A 22 17.97 -7.44 7.90
N GLU A 23 16.79 -8.03 8.02
CA GLU A 23 16.47 -9.30 7.34
C GLU A 23 16.44 -9.11 5.83
N ILE A 24 15.83 -8.03 5.31
CA ILE A 24 15.88 -7.68 3.88
C ILE A 24 17.33 -7.57 3.40
N ALA A 25 18.18 -6.85 4.14
CA ALA A 25 19.58 -6.67 3.76
C ALA A 25 20.36 -8.00 3.73
N LYS A 26 20.14 -8.88 4.69
CA LYS A 26 20.77 -10.22 4.74
C LYS A 26 20.29 -11.09 3.58
N ASP A 27 19.00 -11.00 3.26
CA ASP A 27 18.34 -11.86 2.29
C ASP A 27 18.53 -11.39 0.84
N ALA A 28 19.04 -10.20 0.61
CA ALA A 28 19.13 -9.59 -0.72
C ALA A 28 19.86 -10.47 -1.77
N THR A 29 20.88 -11.23 -1.36
CA THR A 29 21.58 -12.16 -2.26
C THR A 29 20.70 -13.34 -2.64
N HIS A 30 19.93 -13.87 -1.69
CA HIS A 30 18.96 -14.93 -1.93
C HIS A 30 17.85 -14.46 -2.86
N LEU A 31 17.29 -13.28 -2.62
CA LEU A 31 16.26 -12.69 -3.47
C LEU A 31 16.75 -12.49 -4.91
N GLN A 32 17.97 -11.95 -5.07
CA GLN A 32 18.61 -11.82 -6.39
C GLN A 32 18.71 -13.17 -7.10
N ASN A 33 19.21 -14.19 -6.41
CA ASN A 33 19.37 -15.55 -6.96
C ASN A 33 18.03 -16.22 -7.27
N SER A 34 16.95 -15.80 -6.58
CA SER A 34 15.59 -16.29 -6.83
C SER A 34 14.89 -15.54 -7.97
N GLY A 35 15.55 -14.56 -8.61
CA GLY A 35 14.95 -13.78 -9.70
C GLY A 35 14.01 -12.66 -9.26
N ILE A 36 14.03 -12.29 -7.97
CA ILE A 36 13.31 -11.10 -7.47
C ILE A 36 14.05 -9.85 -7.96
N THR A 37 13.30 -8.96 -8.61
CA THR A 37 13.85 -7.73 -9.22
C THR A 37 13.41 -6.46 -8.48
N ALA A 38 12.40 -6.58 -7.62
CA ALA A 38 11.95 -5.49 -6.77
C ALA A 38 11.40 -6.03 -5.44
N VAL A 39 11.60 -5.26 -4.38
CA VAL A 39 11.03 -5.53 -3.05
C VAL A 39 10.05 -4.42 -2.69
N TRP A 40 8.80 -4.78 -2.41
CA TRP A 40 7.82 -3.91 -1.79
C TRP A 40 8.02 -4.01 -0.27
N MET A 41 8.48 -2.90 0.31
CA MET A 41 8.76 -2.74 1.74
C MET A 41 7.54 -2.12 2.44
N PRO A 42 7.16 -2.56 3.66
CA PRO A 42 6.03 -1.98 4.38
C PRO A 42 6.25 -0.50 4.71
N PRO A 43 5.19 0.24 5.15
CA PRO A 43 5.33 1.64 5.52
C PRO A 43 6.43 1.85 6.55
N ALA A 44 7.39 2.72 6.24
CA ALA A 44 8.61 2.90 7.04
C ALA A 44 8.50 4.01 8.10
N TYR A 45 7.44 4.83 8.04
CA TYR A 45 7.27 5.96 8.95
C TYR A 45 6.52 5.58 10.23
N LYS A 46 6.57 6.51 11.21
CA LYS A 46 6.00 6.31 12.54
C LYS A 46 4.48 6.23 12.49
N GLY A 47 3.94 5.14 13.01
CA GLY A 47 2.51 4.96 13.25
C GLY A 47 2.10 5.31 14.68
N ILE A 48 0.78 5.41 14.90
CA ILE A 48 0.16 5.73 16.20
C ILE A 48 0.61 4.82 17.35
N SER A 49 0.84 3.54 17.07
CA SER A 49 1.22 2.53 18.06
C SER A 49 2.74 2.28 18.17
N GLY A 50 3.57 3.16 17.59
CA GLY A 50 5.03 3.03 17.63
C GLY A 50 5.51 1.69 17.05
N VAL A 51 6.29 0.92 17.81
CA VAL A 51 6.82 -0.40 17.37
C VAL A 51 5.75 -1.49 17.21
N TYR A 52 4.53 -1.25 17.62
CA TYR A 52 3.42 -2.19 17.44
C TYR A 52 2.59 -1.89 16.19
N ASP A 53 2.82 -0.73 15.55
CA ASP A 53 2.09 -0.32 14.35
C ASP A 53 2.64 -1.01 13.12
N VAL A 54 1.75 -1.62 12.35
CA VAL A 54 2.13 -2.24 11.06
C VAL A 54 2.44 -1.21 9.96
N GLY A 55 2.22 0.08 10.25
CA GLY A 55 2.54 1.20 9.38
C GLY A 55 1.33 1.92 8.80
N TYR A 56 0.14 1.32 8.85
CA TYR A 56 -1.07 1.91 8.30
C TYR A 56 -1.78 2.89 9.25
N GLY A 57 -1.40 2.95 10.51
CA GLY A 57 -1.82 4.00 11.45
C GLY A 57 -0.93 5.25 11.35
N ALA A 58 -0.79 5.86 10.18
CA ALA A 58 0.19 6.89 9.86
C ALA A 58 0.12 8.12 10.79
N TYR A 59 1.17 8.33 11.59
CA TYR A 59 1.31 9.49 12.47
C TYR A 59 2.25 10.56 11.87
N ASP A 60 3.54 10.27 11.74
CA ASP A 60 4.54 11.24 11.24
C ASP A 60 5.29 10.66 10.03
N LEU A 61 4.95 11.15 8.85
CA LEU A 61 5.54 10.70 7.58
C LEU A 61 7.04 10.99 7.45
N TYR A 62 7.58 11.95 8.24
CA TYR A 62 9.01 12.28 8.26
C TYR A 62 9.82 11.49 9.30
N ASP A 63 9.17 10.73 10.16
CA ASP A 63 9.84 9.92 11.19
C ASP A 63 9.99 8.46 10.72
N LEU A 64 11.12 8.12 10.14
CA LEU A 64 11.41 6.76 9.66
C LEU A 64 12.02 5.86 10.76
N GLY A 65 11.68 6.09 12.02
CA GLY A 65 12.29 5.41 13.16
C GLY A 65 13.54 6.12 13.69
N GLU A 66 13.50 7.46 13.71
CA GLU A 66 14.60 8.33 14.16
C GLU A 66 14.27 9.07 15.46
N PHE A 67 13.00 9.41 15.69
CA PHE A 67 12.60 10.27 16.80
C PHE A 67 11.84 9.51 17.87
N ASN A 68 12.03 9.89 19.14
CA ASN A 68 11.21 9.34 20.24
C ASN A 68 9.80 9.93 20.17
N GLN A 69 8.92 9.22 19.47
CA GLN A 69 7.51 9.54 19.29
C GLN A 69 6.66 8.29 19.48
N LYS A 70 5.43 8.45 19.97
CA LYS A 70 4.53 7.33 20.27
C LYS A 70 5.19 6.23 21.13
N GLY A 71 6.03 6.68 22.10
CA GLY A 71 6.69 5.81 23.07
C GLY A 71 7.90 5.03 22.56
N THR A 72 8.33 5.22 21.30
CA THR A 72 9.46 4.50 20.71
C THR A 72 10.27 5.37 19.77
N ILE A 73 11.56 5.04 19.58
CA ILE A 73 12.40 5.62 18.52
C ILE A 73 12.18 4.82 17.22
N GLU A 74 12.39 3.52 17.26
CA GLU A 74 12.22 2.63 16.11
C GLU A 74 10.75 2.49 15.72
N THR A 75 10.49 2.16 14.45
CA THR A 75 9.21 1.61 13.99
C THR A 75 9.17 0.11 14.25
N LYS A 76 8.07 -0.57 13.92
CA LYS A 76 7.94 -2.03 14.03
C LYS A 76 9.09 -2.77 13.34
N TYR A 77 9.58 -2.24 12.25
CA TYR A 77 10.50 -2.90 11.33
C TYR A 77 11.97 -2.53 11.56
N GLY A 78 12.24 -1.51 12.37
CA GLY A 78 13.60 -1.09 12.72
C GLY A 78 13.78 0.43 12.72
N SER A 79 15.03 0.86 12.74
CA SER A 79 15.44 2.25 12.71
C SER A 79 15.56 2.80 11.28
N LYS A 80 15.58 4.13 11.17
CA LYS A 80 15.87 4.85 9.91
C LYS A 80 17.16 4.35 9.23
N ASP A 81 18.25 4.20 10.00
CA ASP A 81 19.54 3.83 9.43
C ASP A 81 19.52 2.40 8.90
N GLU A 82 18.81 1.48 9.58
CA GLU A 82 18.58 0.12 9.09
C GLU A 82 17.74 0.13 7.80
N TYR A 83 16.70 0.98 7.71
CA TYR A 83 15.90 1.15 6.50
C TYR A 83 16.71 1.62 5.30
N LEU A 84 17.51 2.69 5.48
CA LEU A 84 18.39 3.22 4.43
C LEU A 84 19.46 2.21 4.01
N SER A 85 19.99 1.44 4.96
CA SER A 85 20.95 0.36 4.69
C SER A 85 20.32 -0.75 3.86
N ALA A 86 19.08 -1.17 4.17
CA ALA A 86 18.36 -2.18 3.41
C ALA A 86 18.17 -1.77 1.95
N ILE A 87 17.72 -0.54 1.70
CA ILE A 87 17.56 0.00 0.35
C ILE A 87 18.90 0.01 -0.40
N LYS A 88 19.98 0.45 0.27
CA LYS A 88 21.32 0.47 -0.33
C LYS A 88 21.76 -0.94 -0.75
N VAL A 89 21.61 -1.94 0.12
CA VAL A 89 22.00 -3.33 -0.15
C VAL A 89 21.17 -3.92 -1.30
N LEU A 90 19.85 -3.68 -1.33
CA LEU A 90 18.99 -4.11 -2.45
C LEU A 90 19.53 -3.55 -3.78
N LYS A 91 19.84 -2.26 -3.83
CA LYS A 91 20.39 -1.60 -5.03
C LYS A 91 21.74 -2.17 -5.48
N GLU A 92 22.63 -2.46 -4.53
CA GLU A 92 23.91 -3.13 -4.80
C GLU A 92 23.72 -4.51 -5.44
N LYS A 93 22.58 -5.15 -5.18
CA LYS A 93 22.16 -6.42 -5.80
C LYS A 93 21.34 -6.25 -7.08
N GLY A 94 21.14 -5.02 -7.56
CA GLY A 94 20.28 -4.76 -8.73
C GLY A 94 18.80 -4.95 -8.49
N ILE A 95 18.36 -4.96 -7.22
CA ILE A 95 16.95 -5.08 -6.83
C ILE A 95 16.41 -3.69 -6.52
N GLN A 96 15.27 -3.35 -7.11
CA GLN A 96 14.58 -2.08 -6.85
C GLN A 96 13.88 -2.12 -5.48
N ALA A 97 13.82 -0.98 -4.81
CA ALA A 97 13.09 -0.81 -3.55
C ALA A 97 11.81 0.01 -3.79
N TYR A 98 10.65 -0.57 -3.51
CA TYR A 98 9.35 0.10 -3.56
C TYR A 98 8.84 0.34 -2.16
N ALA A 99 8.50 1.58 -1.84
CA ALA A 99 7.96 1.96 -0.54
C ALA A 99 6.44 1.89 -0.53
N ASP A 100 5.89 1.39 0.56
CA ASP A 100 4.45 1.46 0.83
C ASP A 100 4.09 2.85 1.37
N ILE A 101 3.13 3.51 0.75
CA ILE A 101 2.77 4.91 1.01
C ILE A 101 1.29 5.03 1.37
N VAL A 102 1.02 5.49 2.59
CA VAL A 102 -0.32 5.72 3.15
C VAL A 102 -0.55 7.22 3.25
N LEU A 103 -1.40 7.77 2.38
CA LEU A 103 -1.69 9.21 2.32
C LEU A 103 -3.15 9.55 2.62
N ASN A 104 -4.05 8.56 2.72
CA ASN A 104 -5.47 8.81 2.92
C ASN A 104 -5.76 9.52 4.23
N HIS A 105 -5.10 9.14 5.31
CA HIS A 105 -5.46 9.54 6.66
C HIS A 105 -4.25 9.70 7.57
N LYS A 106 -4.48 10.33 8.73
CA LYS A 106 -3.54 10.37 9.84
C LYS A 106 -4.19 9.85 11.11
N MET A 107 -3.38 9.23 11.97
CA MET A 107 -3.82 8.68 13.25
C MET A 107 -2.90 9.12 14.39
N GLY A 108 -3.46 9.21 15.61
CA GLY A 108 -2.68 9.47 16.81
C GLY A 108 -2.24 10.92 16.97
N ALA A 109 -3.10 11.89 16.66
CA ALA A 109 -2.85 13.30 16.92
C ALA A 109 -2.35 13.55 18.35
N ASP A 110 -1.62 14.63 18.56
CA ASP A 110 -1.02 14.99 19.83
C ASP A 110 -2.03 15.71 20.78
N GLU A 111 -2.97 16.42 20.19
CA GLU A 111 -3.99 17.18 20.90
C GLU A 111 -5.36 17.08 20.21
N VAL A 112 -6.43 17.34 20.97
CA VAL A 112 -7.79 17.46 20.43
C VAL A 112 -8.12 18.91 20.12
N GLU A 113 -9.01 19.10 19.14
CA GLU A 113 -9.59 20.39 18.77
C GLU A 113 -11.11 20.32 18.85
N GLU A 114 -11.76 21.43 19.16
CA GLU A 114 -13.22 21.56 19.07
C GLU A 114 -13.62 21.97 17.66
N VAL A 115 -14.36 21.08 16.98
CA VAL A 115 -14.78 21.29 15.57
C VAL A 115 -16.27 21.06 15.46
N MET A 116 -16.93 21.88 14.65
CA MET A 116 -18.33 21.66 14.30
C MET A 116 -18.43 20.57 13.22
N ALA A 117 -19.24 19.54 13.45
CA ALA A 117 -19.38 18.41 12.55
C ALA A 117 -20.81 17.88 12.50
N SER A 118 -21.18 17.24 11.40
CA SER A 118 -22.34 16.36 11.27
C SER A 118 -21.91 14.90 11.35
N GLU A 119 -22.79 14.04 11.80
CA GLU A 119 -22.61 12.58 11.76
C GLU A 119 -23.25 12.08 10.47
N GLU A 120 -22.47 11.33 9.67
CA GLU A 120 -22.87 10.85 8.35
C GLU A 120 -23.31 9.39 8.38
N GLU A 121 -24.21 9.01 7.47
CA GLU A 121 -24.69 7.64 7.33
C GLU A 121 -23.56 6.73 6.79
N PHE A 122 -23.41 5.54 7.36
CA PHE A 122 -22.28 4.66 7.06
C PHE A 122 -22.29 4.13 5.61
N PHE A 123 -23.47 3.78 5.08
CA PHE A 123 -23.63 3.23 3.73
C PHE A 123 -23.95 4.29 2.67
N ASN A 124 -24.19 5.55 3.07
CA ASN A 124 -24.35 6.67 2.16
C ASN A 124 -23.85 7.96 2.79
N ARG A 125 -22.59 8.22 2.64
CA ARG A 125 -21.84 9.31 3.29
C ARG A 125 -22.22 10.73 2.83
N ASN A 126 -23.15 10.83 1.88
CA ASN A 126 -23.75 12.12 1.48
C ASN A 126 -25.00 12.44 2.30
N ILE A 127 -25.38 11.60 3.26
CA ILE A 127 -26.61 11.78 4.06
C ILE A 127 -26.22 12.02 5.53
N PRO A 128 -26.36 13.25 6.05
CA PRO A 128 -26.18 13.50 7.47
C PRO A 128 -27.34 12.87 8.27
N ILE A 129 -26.98 12.11 9.30
CA ILE A 129 -27.94 11.46 10.23
C ILE A 129 -28.12 12.24 11.54
N SER A 130 -27.33 13.30 11.74
CA SER A 130 -27.47 14.22 12.86
C SER A 130 -27.40 15.67 12.41
N GLY A 131 -27.94 16.59 13.25
CA GLY A 131 -27.65 18.01 13.11
C GLY A 131 -26.20 18.32 13.50
N ASN A 132 -25.72 19.49 13.04
CA ASN A 132 -24.38 19.97 13.36
C ASN A 132 -24.20 20.16 14.87
N ARG A 133 -23.07 19.68 15.39
CA ARG A 133 -22.70 19.84 16.81
C ARG A 133 -21.20 19.96 16.96
N VAL A 134 -20.76 20.54 18.06
CA VAL A 134 -19.34 20.58 18.41
C VAL A 134 -18.91 19.20 18.92
N ILE A 135 -17.93 18.61 18.25
CA ILE A 135 -17.20 17.42 18.69
C ILE A 135 -15.80 17.78 19.16
N ARG A 136 -15.12 16.86 19.85
CA ARG A 136 -13.69 16.95 20.12
C ARG A 136 -12.95 15.96 19.24
N ALA A 137 -12.22 16.46 18.24
CA ALA A 137 -11.54 15.69 17.21
C ALA A 137 -10.04 15.63 17.49
N TRP A 138 -9.43 14.44 17.33
CA TRP A 138 -7.98 14.24 17.37
C TRP A 138 -7.35 14.62 16.03
N THR A 139 -7.12 15.92 15.82
CA THR A 139 -6.68 16.49 14.54
C THR A 139 -5.40 17.31 14.64
N LYS A 140 -4.92 17.65 15.84
CA LYS A 140 -3.73 18.49 15.98
C LYS A 140 -2.46 17.65 16.11
N PHE A 141 -1.65 17.66 15.05
CA PHE A 141 -0.37 16.95 14.99
C PHE A 141 0.79 17.96 15.06
N THR A 142 1.53 17.94 16.15
CA THR A 142 2.61 18.88 16.45
C THR A 142 4.00 18.26 16.34
N PHE A 143 4.09 16.92 16.37
CA PHE A 143 5.32 16.15 16.26
C PHE A 143 6.42 16.61 17.21
N PRO A 144 6.18 16.61 18.54
CA PRO A 144 7.11 17.20 19.52
C PRO A 144 8.47 16.52 19.52
N GLY A 145 8.52 15.20 19.34
CA GLY A 145 9.79 14.46 19.32
C GLY A 145 10.68 14.75 18.11
N ARG A 146 10.08 15.16 16.98
CA ARG A 146 10.82 15.52 15.76
C ARG A 146 11.38 16.95 15.80
N CYS A 147 10.85 17.84 16.60
CA CYS A 147 11.33 19.22 16.79
C CYS A 147 11.55 19.97 15.48
N ASN A 148 10.57 19.90 14.57
CA ASN A 148 10.60 20.54 13.23
C ASN A 148 11.71 20.06 12.28
N LYS A 149 12.49 19.04 12.59
CA LYS A 149 13.46 18.48 11.65
C LYS A 149 12.73 17.94 10.41
N TYR A 150 13.22 18.22 9.23
CA TYR A 150 12.71 17.93 7.89
C TYR A 150 11.49 18.76 7.46
N SER A 151 10.53 19.08 8.33
CA SER A 151 9.40 19.96 8.07
C SER A 151 8.92 20.64 9.35
N SER A 152 8.56 21.91 9.25
CA SER A 152 7.89 22.66 10.31
C SER A 152 6.37 22.63 10.23
N PHE A 153 5.81 21.98 9.20
CA PHE A 153 4.36 21.87 9.01
C PHE A 153 3.70 21.16 10.18
N LYS A 154 2.55 21.68 10.59
CA LYS A 154 1.70 21.12 11.64
C LYS A 154 0.33 20.92 11.04
N TRP A 155 -0.31 19.82 11.41
CA TRP A 155 -1.66 19.55 10.96
C TRP A 155 -2.64 20.01 12.01
N ASP A 156 -3.74 20.60 11.57
CA ASP A 156 -4.90 20.93 12.39
C ASP A 156 -6.20 20.53 11.66
N TRP A 157 -7.34 20.76 12.28
CA TRP A 157 -8.63 20.32 11.74
C TRP A 157 -8.93 20.86 10.33
N ASN A 158 -8.32 22.00 9.90
CA ASN A 158 -8.50 22.54 8.56
C ASN A 158 -7.88 21.66 7.46
N ASP A 159 -7.00 20.75 7.82
CA ASP A 159 -6.31 19.86 6.89
C ASP A 159 -7.07 18.54 6.64
N PHE A 160 -8.24 18.39 7.28
CA PHE A 160 -9.02 17.15 7.25
C PHE A 160 -10.47 17.41 6.86
N ASP A 161 -11.09 16.43 6.20
CA ASP A 161 -12.51 16.44 5.86
C ASP A 161 -13.39 15.93 6.99
N GLY A 162 -12.91 14.94 7.73
CA GLY A 162 -13.65 14.30 8.79
C GLY A 162 -12.81 13.40 9.68
N ILE A 163 -13.49 12.72 10.61
CA ILE A 163 -12.87 11.83 11.59
C ILE A 163 -13.85 10.73 12.04
N ASP A 164 -13.36 9.64 12.63
CA ASP A 164 -14.16 8.50 13.11
C ASP A 164 -14.47 8.50 14.61
N TYR A 165 -14.04 9.51 15.36
CA TYR A 165 -14.17 9.50 16.81
C TYR A 165 -14.41 10.88 17.41
N ASP A 166 -15.46 10.98 18.25
CA ASP A 166 -15.72 12.17 19.08
C ASP A 166 -15.21 11.93 20.51
N ASP A 167 -14.10 12.54 20.89
CA ASP A 167 -13.50 12.42 22.22
C ASP A 167 -14.40 12.98 23.34
N LYS A 168 -15.35 13.87 23.05
CA LYS A 168 -16.28 14.42 24.01
C LYS A 168 -17.33 13.38 24.46
N THR A 169 -17.87 12.65 23.52
CA THR A 169 -18.91 11.63 23.76
C THR A 169 -18.36 10.22 23.84
N LYS A 170 -17.08 10.01 23.49
CA LYS A 170 -16.42 8.71 23.39
C LYS A 170 -17.11 7.76 22.41
N ARG A 171 -17.68 8.32 21.34
CA ARG A 171 -18.40 7.56 20.31
C ARG A 171 -17.63 7.53 18.99
N SER A 172 -17.60 6.38 18.38
CA SER A 172 -17.14 6.19 17.00
C SER A 172 -18.32 6.31 16.04
N SER A 173 -18.17 7.11 15.00
CA SER A 173 -19.05 7.28 13.86
C SER A 173 -18.30 8.07 12.78
N ILE A 174 -18.85 8.24 11.59
CA ILE A 174 -18.26 9.11 10.57
C ILE A 174 -18.72 10.54 10.83
N TYR A 175 -17.79 11.41 11.18
CA TYR A 175 -18.04 12.84 11.43
C TYR A 175 -17.42 13.67 10.33
N LYS A 176 -18.24 14.30 9.49
CA LYS A 176 -17.81 15.29 8.48
C LYS A 176 -17.75 16.68 9.10
N PHE A 177 -16.68 17.42 8.88
CA PHE A 177 -16.53 18.79 9.40
C PHE A 177 -17.42 19.76 8.63
N LEU A 178 -18.07 20.69 9.34
CA LEU A 178 -19.15 21.51 8.79
C LEU A 178 -18.80 22.30 7.52
N THR A 179 -17.57 22.77 7.40
CA THR A 179 -17.11 23.58 6.27
C THR A 179 -16.38 22.76 5.20
N LYS A 180 -16.40 21.44 5.33
CA LYS A 180 -15.73 20.51 4.42
C LYS A 180 -16.72 19.72 3.59
N GLU A 181 -16.27 19.32 2.43
CA GLU A 181 -16.97 18.39 1.57
C GLU A 181 -16.07 17.18 1.31
N TRP A 182 -16.66 15.98 1.24
CA TRP A 182 -15.91 14.81 0.81
C TRP A 182 -15.27 15.05 -0.56
N ASN A 183 -14.02 14.65 -0.73
CA ASN A 183 -13.32 14.86 -1.99
C ASN A 183 -14.04 14.19 -3.16
N SER A 184 -13.98 14.81 -4.31
CA SER A 184 -14.46 14.25 -5.57
C SER A 184 -13.34 13.44 -6.26
N GLY A 185 -13.74 12.59 -7.22
CA GLY A 185 -12.75 11.78 -7.94
C GLY A 185 -12.25 10.56 -7.15
N VAL A 186 -13.07 10.11 -6.22
CA VAL A 186 -12.94 8.87 -5.43
C VAL A 186 -13.94 7.82 -5.92
N ASP A 187 -13.96 6.63 -5.30
CA ASP A 187 -14.96 5.62 -5.60
C ASP A 187 -16.37 6.09 -5.18
N SER A 188 -17.38 5.67 -5.93
CA SER A 188 -18.78 5.99 -5.67
C SER A 188 -19.49 5.03 -4.70
N GLU A 189 -18.79 4.00 -4.23
CA GLU A 189 -19.29 3.10 -3.20
C GLU A 189 -19.71 3.92 -1.96
N ASN A 190 -20.75 3.53 -1.26
CA ASN A 190 -21.33 4.27 -0.13
C ASN A 190 -21.70 5.74 -0.46
N GLY A 191 -22.06 6.03 -1.71
CA GLY A 191 -22.39 7.37 -2.20
C GLY A 191 -21.17 8.25 -2.51
N ASN A 192 -20.16 8.21 -1.69
CA ASN A 192 -18.83 8.79 -1.84
C ASN A 192 -17.88 8.06 -0.88
N TYR A 193 -16.82 7.45 -1.39
CA TYR A 193 -15.93 6.65 -0.54
C TYR A 193 -14.58 7.34 -0.26
N ASP A 194 -14.60 8.65 -0.06
CA ASP A 194 -13.45 9.41 0.40
C ASP A 194 -12.99 8.93 1.78
N TYR A 195 -13.85 9.04 2.75
CA TYR A 195 -13.56 8.63 4.12
C TYR A 195 -13.25 7.13 4.24
N LEU A 196 -12.10 6.75 4.80
CA LEU A 196 -11.75 5.38 5.14
C LEU A 196 -11.66 5.18 6.65
N MET A 197 -10.77 5.91 7.33
CA MET A 197 -10.51 5.82 8.78
C MET A 197 -9.71 7.01 9.29
N GLY A 198 -9.64 7.17 10.63
CA GLY A 198 -8.82 8.18 11.28
C GLY A 198 -9.23 9.62 10.96
N ALA A 199 -8.26 10.53 10.90
CA ALA A 199 -8.45 11.88 10.40
C ALA A 199 -8.16 11.91 8.90
N ASP A 200 -9.20 12.08 8.09
CA ASP A 200 -9.20 11.99 6.64
C ASP A 200 -8.64 13.25 6.01
N LEU A 201 -7.65 13.13 5.13
CA LEU A 201 -6.94 14.29 4.57
C LEU A 201 -7.77 15.00 3.49
N ASP A 202 -7.92 16.33 3.63
CA ASP A 202 -8.58 17.18 2.65
C ASP A 202 -7.67 17.47 1.44
N PHE A 203 -7.80 16.70 0.37
CA PHE A 203 -7.06 16.91 -0.88
C PHE A 203 -7.53 18.11 -1.70
N SER A 204 -8.61 18.77 -1.31
CA SER A 204 -9.02 20.07 -1.87
C SER A 204 -8.21 21.22 -1.25
N ASN A 205 -7.63 21.02 -0.06
CA ASN A 205 -6.76 21.98 0.60
C ASN A 205 -5.37 22.01 -0.05
N ARG A 206 -5.01 23.15 -0.66
CA ARG A 206 -3.70 23.30 -1.33
C ARG A 206 -2.51 23.17 -0.38
N GLU A 207 -2.65 23.55 0.89
CA GLU A 207 -1.57 23.41 1.87
C GLU A 207 -1.24 21.94 2.13
N VAL A 208 -2.25 21.09 2.24
CA VAL A 208 -2.13 19.63 2.34
C VAL A 208 -1.40 19.07 1.11
N VAL A 209 -1.86 19.40 -0.09
CA VAL A 209 -1.28 18.92 -1.34
C VAL A 209 0.19 19.34 -1.47
N GLU A 210 0.51 20.61 -1.17
CA GLU A 210 1.89 21.10 -1.27
C GLU A 210 2.81 20.49 -0.20
N GLU A 211 2.31 20.24 1.02
CA GLU A 211 3.10 19.54 2.04
C GLU A 211 3.37 18.08 1.64
N LEU A 212 2.38 17.38 1.08
CA LEU A 212 2.58 16.02 0.58
C LEU A 212 3.54 15.95 -0.61
N LYS A 213 3.57 16.98 -1.48
CA LYS A 213 4.59 17.09 -2.55
C LYS A 213 5.98 17.29 -1.98
N LYS A 214 6.15 18.20 -1.01
CA LYS A 214 7.43 18.42 -0.33
C LYS A 214 7.90 17.15 0.35
N TRP A 215 7.00 16.48 1.08
CA TRP A 215 7.29 15.22 1.72
C TRP A 215 7.72 14.16 0.71
N GLY A 216 6.95 13.95 -0.34
CA GLY A 216 7.25 12.95 -1.35
C GLY A 216 8.61 13.17 -2.02
N LYS A 217 8.94 14.44 -2.36
CA LYS A 217 10.25 14.79 -2.89
C LYS A 217 11.36 14.51 -1.88
N TRP A 218 11.18 14.95 -0.62
CA TRP A 218 12.13 14.64 0.46
C TRP A 218 12.30 13.12 0.62
N TYR A 219 11.22 12.37 0.63
CA TYR A 219 11.24 10.93 0.82
C TYR A 219 12.06 10.23 -0.28
N VAL A 220 11.82 10.54 -1.56
CA VAL A 220 12.56 9.98 -2.69
C VAL A 220 14.04 10.39 -2.66
N ASP A 221 14.32 11.66 -2.37
CA ASP A 221 15.70 12.17 -2.32
C ASP A 221 16.48 11.62 -1.12
N PHE A 222 15.81 11.40 0.00
CA PHE A 222 16.42 10.92 1.23
C PHE A 222 16.64 9.42 1.22
N THR A 223 15.61 8.65 0.85
CA THR A 223 15.64 7.18 0.90
C THR A 223 16.20 6.53 -0.35
N LYS A 224 16.13 7.22 -1.49
CA LYS A 224 16.55 6.72 -2.81
C LYS A 224 15.70 5.56 -3.33
N VAL A 225 14.47 5.39 -2.88
CA VAL A 225 13.55 4.38 -3.42
C VAL A 225 13.33 4.52 -4.93
N ASP A 226 12.93 3.45 -5.57
CA ASP A 226 12.76 3.35 -7.02
C ASP A 226 11.29 3.38 -7.46
N GLY A 227 10.38 3.31 -6.48
CA GLY A 227 8.95 3.32 -6.76
C GLY A 227 8.11 3.24 -5.50
N PHE A 228 6.79 3.11 -5.70
CA PHE A 228 5.78 3.11 -4.65
C PHE A 228 4.73 2.02 -4.84
N ARG A 229 4.27 1.48 -3.74
CA ARG A 229 2.90 0.96 -3.59
C ARG A 229 2.09 2.05 -2.90
N LEU A 230 1.00 2.45 -3.49
CA LEU A 230 0.08 3.45 -2.94
C LEU A 230 -1.12 2.74 -2.31
N ASP A 231 -1.28 2.96 -1.01
CA ASP A 231 -2.36 2.40 -0.20
C ASP A 231 -3.70 3.05 -0.54
N ALA A 232 -4.77 2.24 -0.54
CA ALA A 232 -6.16 2.69 -0.50
C ALA A 232 -6.53 3.77 -1.54
N VAL A 233 -5.99 3.68 -2.77
CA VAL A 233 -6.11 4.76 -3.77
C VAL A 233 -7.53 5.07 -4.21
N LYS A 234 -8.51 4.18 -3.97
CA LYS A 234 -9.92 4.43 -4.29
C LYS A 234 -10.57 5.50 -3.40
N HIS A 235 -9.96 5.77 -2.24
CA HIS A 235 -10.43 6.73 -1.25
C HIS A 235 -9.79 8.13 -1.44
N ILE A 236 -8.84 8.27 -2.35
CA ILE A 236 -8.12 9.53 -2.60
C ILE A 236 -8.46 10.03 -4.01
N SER A 237 -8.68 11.34 -4.14
CA SER A 237 -8.92 11.96 -5.44
C SER A 237 -7.87 11.52 -6.48
N TYR A 238 -8.32 10.92 -7.58
CA TYR A 238 -7.43 10.50 -8.66
C TYR A 238 -6.63 11.68 -9.26
N GLY A 239 -7.17 12.89 -9.18
CA GLY A 239 -6.49 14.11 -9.64
C GLY A 239 -5.25 14.42 -8.82
N PHE A 240 -5.30 14.19 -7.50
CA PHE A 240 -4.13 14.33 -6.63
C PHE A 240 -2.99 13.42 -7.06
N PHE A 241 -3.23 12.14 -7.33
CA PHE A 241 -2.17 11.23 -7.73
C PHE A 241 -1.53 11.58 -9.07
N VAL A 242 -2.32 12.09 -10.03
CA VAL A 242 -1.76 12.60 -11.29
C VAL A 242 -0.78 13.75 -11.01
N GLU A 243 -1.24 14.75 -10.25
CA GLU A 243 -0.43 15.93 -9.91
C GLU A 243 0.81 15.56 -9.09
N TRP A 244 0.66 14.70 -8.08
CA TRP A 244 1.72 14.29 -7.18
C TRP A 244 2.81 13.47 -7.88
N LEU A 245 2.44 12.45 -8.66
CA LEU A 245 3.39 11.60 -9.37
C LEU A 245 4.11 12.35 -10.50
N GLU A 246 3.41 13.19 -11.26
CA GLU A 246 4.03 14.03 -12.30
C GLU A 246 5.04 14.99 -11.67
N PHE A 247 4.68 15.63 -10.55
CA PHE A 247 5.59 16.49 -9.79
C PHE A 247 6.84 15.73 -9.31
N LEU A 248 6.66 14.58 -8.66
CA LEU A 248 7.80 13.82 -8.13
C LEU A 248 8.74 13.33 -9.23
N ARG A 249 8.21 12.81 -10.32
CA ARG A 249 9.03 12.35 -11.47
C ARG A 249 9.84 13.49 -12.06
N LYS A 250 9.21 14.65 -12.23
CA LYS A 250 9.87 15.86 -12.73
C LYS A 250 10.97 16.34 -11.79
N GLU A 251 10.67 16.48 -10.49
CA GLU A 251 11.60 17.07 -9.51
C GLU A 251 12.75 16.14 -9.13
N THR A 252 12.54 14.82 -9.20
CA THR A 252 13.59 13.84 -8.85
C THR A 252 14.32 13.27 -10.06
N GLY A 253 13.82 13.49 -11.26
CA GLY A 253 14.37 12.92 -12.50
C GLY A 253 14.27 11.39 -12.57
N LYS A 254 13.39 10.77 -11.77
CA LYS A 254 13.19 9.32 -11.71
C LYS A 254 11.83 8.92 -12.30
N GLU A 255 11.76 7.76 -12.95
CA GLU A 255 10.52 7.21 -13.47
C GLU A 255 9.54 6.79 -12.36
N LEU A 256 10.03 6.38 -11.20
CA LEU A 256 9.27 5.96 -10.01
C LEU A 256 8.13 5.00 -10.37
N PHE A 257 8.47 3.72 -10.54
CA PHE A 257 7.43 2.71 -10.72
C PHE A 257 6.37 2.86 -9.63
N THR A 258 5.10 2.79 -10.01
CA THR A 258 4.02 2.99 -9.05
C THR A 258 2.91 1.98 -9.30
N VAL A 259 2.48 1.31 -8.22
CA VAL A 259 1.28 0.46 -8.21
C VAL A 259 0.32 0.95 -7.14
N GLY A 260 -0.94 1.14 -7.50
CA GLY A 260 -2.02 1.52 -6.58
C GLY A 260 -2.84 0.31 -6.14
N GLU A 261 -3.23 0.32 -4.88
CA GLU A 261 -4.20 -0.62 -4.37
C GLU A 261 -5.61 -0.06 -4.54
N TYR A 262 -6.31 -0.53 -5.57
CA TYR A 262 -7.73 -0.26 -5.79
C TYR A 262 -8.52 -1.55 -5.55
N TRP A 263 -9.02 -1.73 -4.34
CA TRP A 263 -9.69 -2.96 -3.95
C TRP A 263 -11.11 -3.03 -4.49
N HIS A 264 -11.28 -3.68 -5.66
CA HIS A 264 -12.58 -3.89 -6.30
C HIS A 264 -12.54 -5.09 -7.26
N PRO A 265 -13.55 -6.01 -7.23
CA PRO A 265 -13.53 -7.22 -8.07
C PRO A 265 -13.87 -6.99 -9.54
N ASN A 266 -14.42 -5.84 -9.91
CA ASN A 266 -14.82 -5.54 -11.28
C ASN A 266 -13.72 -4.82 -12.04
N VAL A 267 -13.20 -5.44 -13.10
CA VAL A 267 -12.13 -4.89 -13.93
C VAL A 267 -12.48 -3.57 -14.61
N ASP A 268 -13.75 -3.34 -14.96
CA ASP A 268 -14.15 -2.10 -15.63
C ASP A 268 -14.02 -0.88 -14.70
N VAL A 269 -14.16 -1.07 -13.38
CA VAL A 269 -13.90 -0.04 -12.37
C VAL A 269 -12.40 0.29 -12.33
N LEU A 270 -11.54 -0.72 -12.32
CA LEU A 270 -10.09 -0.54 -12.36
C LEU A 270 -9.64 0.18 -13.65
N LEU A 271 -10.19 -0.21 -14.79
CA LEU A 271 -9.91 0.42 -16.08
C LEU A 271 -10.35 1.89 -16.11
N ASN A 272 -11.52 2.19 -15.55
CA ASN A 272 -11.98 3.57 -15.41
C ASN A 272 -11.05 4.41 -14.53
N TYR A 273 -10.60 3.86 -13.40
CA TYR A 273 -9.63 4.52 -12.53
C TYR A 273 -8.29 4.77 -13.24
N LEU A 274 -7.73 3.78 -13.95
CA LEU A 274 -6.51 3.94 -14.74
C LEU A 274 -6.66 5.04 -15.80
N LYS A 275 -7.80 5.13 -16.44
CA LYS A 275 -8.09 6.20 -17.41
C LYS A 275 -8.12 7.58 -16.73
N ASN A 276 -8.80 7.70 -15.57
CA ASN A 276 -8.92 8.95 -14.83
C ASN A 276 -7.57 9.40 -14.26
N THR A 277 -6.71 8.47 -13.86
CA THR A 277 -5.31 8.75 -13.45
C THR A 277 -4.36 8.91 -14.64
N LYS A 278 -4.86 9.03 -15.88
CA LYS A 278 -4.03 9.15 -17.11
C LYS A 278 -2.94 8.07 -17.20
N TYR A 279 -3.20 6.90 -16.64
CA TYR A 279 -2.26 5.77 -16.63
C TYR A 279 -0.91 6.07 -15.97
N VAL A 280 -0.82 7.03 -15.04
CA VAL A 280 0.43 7.36 -14.34
C VAL A 280 0.92 6.26 -13.39
N MET A 281 0.05 5.29 -13.08
CA MET A 281 0.38 4.13 -12.24
C MET A 281 -0.15 2.82 -12.85
N SER A 282 0.27 1.70 -12.29
CA SER A 282 -0.32 0.37 -12.44
C SER A 282 -1.29 0.11 -11.29
N LEU A 283 -2.10 -0.94 -11.37
CA LEU A 283 -2.93 -1.40 -10.26
C LEU A 283 -2.69 -2.88 -9.97
N PHE A 284 -2.92 -3.29 -8.73
CA PHE A 284 -3.03 -4.70 -8.39
C PHE A 284 -4.25 -5.32 -9.08
N ASP A 285 -4.08 -6.53 -9.62
CA ASP A 285 -5.14 -7.27 -10.31
C ASP A 285 -6.04 -8.00 -9.30
N VAL A 286 -6.84 -7.22 -8.57
CA VAL A 286 -7.79 -7.74 -7.57
C VAL A 286 -8.81 -8.70 -8.20
N PRO A 287 -9.37 -8.46 -9.43
CA PRO A 287 -10.18 -9.46 -10.11
C PRO A 287 -9.49 -10.82 -10.28
N LEU A 288 -8.21 -10.85 -10.64
CA LEU A 288 -7.46 -12.11 -10.76
C LEU A 288 -7.32 -12.81 -9.40
N HIS A 289 -7.01 -12.06 -8.34
CA HIS A 289 -6.95 -12.63 -6.99
C HIS A 289 -8.25 -13.34 -6.64
N PHE A 290 -9.41 -12.72 -6.88
CA PHE A 290 -10.71 -13.36 -6.61
C PHE A 290 -10.96 -14.59 -7.48
N ASN A 291 -10.57 -14.58 -8.76
CA ASN A 291 -10.66 -15.77 -9.60
C ASN A 291 -9.80 -16.92 -9.05
N LEU A 292 -8.57 -16.64 -8.58
CA LEU A 292 -7.69 -17.62 -7.95
C LEU A 292 -8.26 -18.14 -6.62
N TYR A 293 -8.83 -17.26 -5.81
CA TYR A 293 -9.49 -17.59 -4.55
C TYR A 293 -10.68 -18.54 -4.79
N GLU A 294 -11.59 -18.20 -5.72
CA GLU A 294 -12.75 -19.03 -6.08
C GLU A 294 -12.30 -20.37 -6.66
N ALA A 295 -11.32 -20.39 -7.57
CA ALA A 295 -10.78 -21.63 -8.14
C ALA A 295 -10.23 -22.56 -7.05
N SER A 296 -9.52 -22.01 -6.07
CA SER A 296 -8.94 -22.79 -4.97
C SER A 296 -10.00 -23.47 -4.09
N ARG A 297 -11.22 -22.91 -4.00
CA ARG A 297 -12.30 -23.36 -3.13
C ARG A 297 -13.38 -24.17 -3.85
N SER A 298 -13.29 -24.28 -5.17
CA SER A 298 -14.31 -24.93 -6.01
C SER A 298 -14.26 -26.48 -5.96
N ASN A 299 -13.35 -27.08 -5.19
CA ASN A 299 -13.12 -28.52 -5.17
C ASN A 299 -12.83 -29.15 -6.56
N GLY A 300 -12.28 -28.35 -7.49
CA GLY A 300 -11.96 -28.76 -8.85
C GLY A 300 -13.03 -28.46 -9.89
N ASP A 301 -14.16 -27.86 -9.50
CA ASP A 301 -15.27 -27.52 -10.42
C ASP A 301 -15.03 -26.22 -11.21
N PHE A 302 -13.98 -25.44 -10.87
CA PHE A 302 -13.68 -24.21 -11.58
C PHE A 302 -13.14 -24.48 -12.98
N ASP A 303 -13.78 -23.89 -14.01
CA ASP A 303 -13.26 -23.97 -15.37
C ASP A 303 -12.02 -23.06 -15.56
N MET A 304 -10.84 -23.68 -15.54
CA MET A 304 -9.54 -22.97 -15.64
C MET A 304 -9.37 -22.15 -16.92
N ARG A 305 -10.18 -22.35 -17.96
CA ARG A 305 -10.20 -21.48 -19.15
C ARG A 305 -10.68 -20.07 -18.84
N ASN A 306 -11.37 -19.89 -17.72
CA ASN A 306 -11.90 -18.61 -17.27
C ASN A 306 -11.00 -17.90 -16.24
N ILE A 307 -9.86 -18.48 -15.82
CA ILE A 307 -9.06 -17.96 -14.72
C ILE A 307 -8.61 -16.50 -14.93
N PHE A 308 -8.32 -16.11 -16.17
CA PHE A 308 -7.95 -14.73 -16.53
C PHE A 308 -9.12 -13.88 -17.06
N LYS A 309 -10.28 -14.47 -17.27
CA LYS A 309 -11.43 -13.75 -17.83
C LYS A 309 -11.92 -12.66 -16.89
N GLY A 310 -12.04 -11.43 -17.40
CA GLY A 310 -12.51 -10.29 -16.62
C GLY A 310 -11.47 -9.75 -15.64
N THR A 311 -10.19 -10.04 -15.85
CA THR A 311 -9.09 -9.57 -15.02
C THR A 311 -8.37 -8.38 -15.64
N LEU A 312 -7.58 -7.65 -14.85
CA LEU A 312 -6.82 -6.52 -15.35
C LEU A 312 -5.70 -6.99 -16.29
N VAL A 313 -5.05 -8.11 -16.00
CA VAL A 313 -3.99 -8.67 -16.84
C VAL A 313 -4.51 -9.10 -18.21
N ASP A 314 -5.75 -9.55 -18.30
CA ASP A 314 -6.40 -9.88 -19.58
C ASP A 314 -6.74 -8.62 -20.39
N ARG A 315 -7.22 -7.58 -19.74
CA ARG A 315 -7.73 -6.36 -20.38
C ARG A 315 -6.65 -5.30 -20.64
N TYR A 316 -5.67 -5.18 -19.75
CA TYR A 316 -4.59 -4.19 -19.84
C TYR A 316 -3.32 -4.68 -19.12
N SER A 317 -2.68 -5.69 -19.67
CA SER A 317 -1.57 -6.43 -19.09
C SER A 317 -0.39 -5.56 -18.62
N THR A 318 -0.10 -4.46 -19.34
CA THR A 318 1.04 -3.57 -19.03
C THR A 318 0.81 -2.69 -17.78
N LYS A 319 -0.42 -2.67 -17.26
CA LYS A 319 -0.81 -1.92 -16.08
C LYS A 319 -1.27 -2.84 -14.93
N ALA A 320 -1.15 -4.15 -15.12
CA ALA A 320 -1.55 -5.14 -14.14
C ALA A 320 -0.34 -5.61 -13.31
N VAL A 321 -0.44 -5.48 -11.97
CA VAL A 321 0.41 -6.19 -11.03
C VAL A 321 -0.37 -7.39 -10.51
N THR A 322 0.04 -8.59 -10.93
CA THR A 322 -0.65 -9.84 -10.57
C THR A 322 -0.13 -10.37 -9.24
N PHE A 323 -1.01 -10.91 -8.40
CA PHE A 323 -0.66 -11.47 -7.10
C PHE A 323 -1.59 -12.64 -6.75
N VAL A 324 -1.16 -13.50 -5.84
CA VAL A 324 -1.96 -14.61 -5.31
C VAL A 324 -2.62 -14.17 -4.00
N ASP A 325 -1.81 -13.80 -3.01
CA ASP A 325 -2.24 -13.24 -1.74
C ASP A 325 -1.38 -12.04 -1.36
N ASN A 326 -1.79 -11.31 -0.35
CA ASN A 326 -1.06 -10.22 0.29
C ASN A 326 -1.34 -10.16 1.80
N HIS A 327 -0.79 -9.16 2.49
CA HIS A 327 -0.97 -8.97 3.93
C HIS A 327 -2.42 -8.72 4.36
N ASP A 328 -3.30 -8.28 3.45
CA ASP A 328 -4.73 -8.05 3.74
C ASP A 328 -5.61 -9.25 3.42
N THR A 329 -5.20 -10.12 2.48
CA THR A 329 -5.96 -11.33 2.14
C THR A 329 -5.58 -12.54 2.99
N GLN A 330 -4.45 -12.46 3.71
CA GLN A 330 -3.94 -13.55 4.53
C GLN A 330 -4.89 -13.95 5.67
N LEU A 331 -4.65 -15.13 6.24
CA LEU A 331 -5.45 -15.69 7.35
C LEU A 331 -5.55 -14.72 8.53
N GLY A 332 -6.79 -14.36 8.91
CA GLY A 332 -7.10 -13.50 10.05
C GLY A 332 -7.04 -12.00 9.78
N SER A 333 -6.74 -11.57 8.57
CA SER A 333 -6.79 -10.15 8.16
C SER A 333 -8.21 -9.70 7.80
N SER A 334 -8.41 -8.39 7.68
CA SER A 334 -9.72 -7.77 7.49
C SER A 334 -10.37 -8.11 6.15
N LEU A 335 -9.58 -8.28 5.10
CA LEU A 335 -10.02 -8.66 3.75
C LEU A 335 -9.75 -10.14 3.44
N GLN A 336 -9.68 -10.98 4.49
CA GLN A 336 -9.32 -12.39 4.34
C GLN A 336 -10.05 -13.05 3.16
N SER A 337 -9.30 -13.37 2.13
CA SER A 337 -9.70 -14.12 0.95
C SER A 337 -8.56 -15.06 0.52
N TRP A 338 -8.05 -15.81 1.50
CA TRP A 338 -6.87 -16.65 1.40
C TRP A 338 -7.03 -17.75 0.35
N VAL A 339 -6.15 -17.78 -0.63
CA VAL A 339 -6.08 -18.86 -1.62
C VAL A 339 -5.61 -20.13 -0.91
N GLU A 340 -6.35 -21.23 -1.11
CA GLU A 340 -6.08 -22.49 -0.41
C GLU A 340 -4.65 -23.03 -0.71
N PRO A 341 -3.91 -23.53 0.30
CA PRO A 341 -2.50 -23.91 0.16
C PRO A 341 -2.24 -24.89 -0.98
N TRP A 342 -3.15 -25.84 -1.22
CA TRP A 342 -3.01 -26.81 -2.29
C TRP A 342 -2.99 -26.19 -3.70
N PHE A 343 -3.64 -25.01 -3.87
CA PHE A 343 -3.75 -24.33 -5.15
C PHE A 343 -2.63 -23.30 -5.37
N LYS A 344 -1.95 -22.83 -4.32
CA LYS A 344 -0.91 -21.79 -4.41
C LYS A 344 0.19 -22.10 -5.42
N PRO A 345 0.76 -23.32 -5.49
CA PRO A 345 1.76 -23.63 -6.51
C PRO A 345 1.24 -23.45 -7.94
N LEU A 346 -0.03 -23.79 -8.19
CA LEU A 346 -0.67 -23.57 -9.49
C LEU A 346 -0.89 -22.10 -9.76
N ALA A 347 -1.40 -21.35 -8.78
CA ALA A 347 -1.64 -19.90 -8.89
C ALA A 347 -0.35 -19.14 -9.18
N TYR A 348 0.73 -19.42 -8.46
CA TYR A 348 2.05 -18.84 -8.73
C TYR A 348 2.61 -19.23 -10.09
N SER A 349 2.40 -20.49 -10.54
CA SER A 349 2.77 -20.89 -11.90
C SER A 349 2.09 -20.01 -12.95
N LEU A 350 0.79 -19.77 -12.77
CA LEU A 350 -0.01 -18.97 -13.69
C LEU A 350 0.51 -17.54 -13.81
N ILE A 351 0.89 -16.88 -12.71
CA ILE A 351 1.34 -15.48 -12.75
C ILE A 351 2.85 -15.35 -13.07
N LEU A 352 3.68 -16.33 -12.71
CA LEU A 352 5.12 -16.27 -12.90
C LEU A 352 5.58 -16.74 -14.29
N LEU A 353 4.87 -17.69 -14.91
CA LEU A 353 5.26 -18.25 -16.21
C LEU A 353 4.65 -17.51 -17.39
N ARG A 354 3.72 -16.58 -17.18
CA ARG A 354 3.16 -15.74 -18.23
C ARG A 354 4.06 -14.52 -18.49
N ILE A 355 4.08 -14.06 -19.73
CA ILE A 355 4.77 -12.81 -20.09
C ILE A 355 3.97 -11.56 -19.68
N GLU A 356 2.64 -11.68 -19.64
CA GLU A 356 1.73 -10.59 -19.31
C GLU A 356 1.65 -10.36 -17.79
N GLY A 357 1.53 -9.10 -17.40
CA GLY A 357 1.45 -8.64 -16.01
C GLY A 357 2.82 -8.58 -15.32
N TYR A 358 2.87 -7.92 -14.17
CA TYR A 358 4.04 -7.84 -13.30
C TYR A 358 3.73 -8.61 -12.02
N PRO A 359 4.24 -9.84 -11.83
CA PRO A 359 3.88 -10.67 -10.69
C PRO A 359 4.48 -10.16 -9.38
N CYS A 360 3.68 -10.26 -8.32
CA CYS A 360 4.07 -10.00 -6.94
C CYS A 360 3.95 -11.29 -6.13
N VAL A 361 5.03 -11.69 -5.46
CA VAL A 361 5.09 -12.82 -4.54
C VAL A 361 4.90 -12.29 -3.12
N PHE A 362 4.05 -12.92 -2.35
CA PHE A 362 3.77 -12.54 -0.98
C PHE A 362 4.74 -13.21 0.01
N TYR A 363 5.28 -12.45 0.96
CA TYR A 363 6.15 -12.94 2.03
C TYR A 363 5.55 -14.13 2.79
N GLY A 364 4.27 -13.99 3.18
CA GLY A 364 3.58 -15.04 3.93
C GLY A 364 3.43 -16.33 3.15
N ASP A 365 3.30 -16.28 1.83
CA ASP A 365 3.29 -17.48 0.99
C ASP A 365 4.66 -18.09 0.85
N TYR A 366 5.69 -17.27 0.79
CA TYR A 366 7.06 -17.72 0.59
C TYR A 366 7.68 -18.26 1.88
N TYR A 367 7.71 -17.47 2.96
CA TYR A 367 8.35 -17.81 4.24
C TYR A 367 7.41 -18.40 5.28
N GLY A 368 6.10 -18.29 5.04
CA GLY A 368 5.07 -18.73 5.98
C GLY A 368 4.56 -17.65 6.89
N ILE A 369 3.50 -18.00 7.62
CA ILE A 369 2.86 -17.19 8.68
C ILE A 369 2.78 -18.10 9.92
N PRO A 370 3.89 -18.31 10.66
CA PRO A 370 3.93 -19.29 11.75
C PRO A 370 2.90 -19.00 12.85
N SER A 371 2.60 -17.73 13.11
CA SER A 371 1.56 -17.32 14.07
C SER A 371 0.14 -17.81 13.70
N ARG A 372 -0.05 -18.23 12.45
CA ARG A 372 -1.31 -18.77 11.89
C ARG A 372 -1.18 -20.24 11.47
N GLY A 373 -0.08 -20.90 11.82
CA GLY A 373 0.15 -22.31 11.50
C GLY A 373 0.45 -22.61 10.03
N TYR A 374 0.83 -21.60 9.25
CA TYR A 374 1.22 -21.75 7.86
C TYR A 374 2.74 -21.60 7.69
N PHE A 375 3.39 -22.55 7.04
CA PHE A 375 4.87 -22.64 6.97
C PHE A 375 5.45 -22.22 5.60
N GLY A 376 4.61 -21.70 4.71
CA GLY A 376 5.03 -21.21 3.41
C GLY A 376 5.36 -22.30 2.38
N ILE A 377 5.56 -21.87 1.15
CA ILE A 377 5.91 -22.72 0.01
C ILE A 377 7.29 -22.40 -0.58
N GLY A 378 8.01 -21.43 -0.01
CA GLY A 378 9.29 -20.95 -0.54
C GLY A 378 10.42 -21.96 -0.47
N ASN A 379 10.32 -22.97 0.39
CA ASN A 379 11.27 -24.09 0.44
C ASN A 379 10.98 -25.17 -0.62
N GLU A 380 9.87 -25.08 -1.35
CA GLU A 380 9.58 -25.95 -2.45
C GLU A 380 10.49 -25.59 -3.66
N PRO A 381 11.29 -26.53 -4.18
CA PRO A 381 12.20 -26.25 -5.29
C PRO A 381 11.53 -25.65 -6.53
N ILE A 382 10.24 -25.86 -6.66
CA ILE A 382 9.41 -25.45 -7.79
C ILE A 382 9.28 -23.93 -7.88
N LEU A 383 9.01 -23.22 -6.77
CA LEU A 383 8.82 -21.76 -6.78
C LEU A 383 10.10 -21.01 -7.18
N TRP A 384 11.24 -21.50 -6.69
CA TRP A 384 12.57 -21.01 -7.04
C TRP A 384 12.84 -21.14 -8.54
N HIS A 385 12.54 -22.30 -9.08
CA HIS A 385 12.79 -22.59 -10.48
C HIS A 385 11.92 -21.71 -11.39
N TRP A 386 10.72 -21.38 -11.00
CA TRP A 386 9.79 -20.55 -11.78
C TRP A 386 10.16 -19.07 -11.80
N CYS A 387 10.55 -18.49 -10.66
CA CYS A 387 11.08 -17.12 -10.64
C CYS A 387 12.32 -16.99 -11.55
N MET A 388 13.22 -17.97 -11.49
CA MET A 388 14.41 -18.02 -12.34
C MET A 388 14.06 -18.20 -13.82
N GLN A 389 13.11 -19.09 -14.16
CA GLN A 389 12.71 -19.31 -15.55
C GLN A 389 12.08 -18.06 -16.17
N ARG A 390 11.35 -17.26 -15.43
CA ARG A 390 10.79 -16.01 -15.93
C ARG A 390 11.91 -15.03 -16.37
N ALA A 391 12.96 -14.90 -15.59
CA ALA A 391 14.13 -14.10 -15.95
C ALA A 391 14.82 -14.63 -17.20
N TRP A 392 14.96 -15.96 -17.34
CA TRP A 392 15.57 -16.61 -18.49
C TRP A 392 14.70 -16.52 -19.77
N LEU A 393 13.39 -16.67 -19.65
CA LEU A 393 12.47 -16.57 -20.77
C LEU A 393 12.56 -15.20 -21.45
N HIS A 394 12.75 -14.14 -20.67
CA HIS A 394 12.93 -12.79 -21.19
C HIS A 394 14.23 -12.63 -21.98
N ILE A 395 15.32 -13.23 -21.50
CA ILE A 395 16.60 -13.23 -22.22
C ILE A 395 16.48 -13.99 -23.57
N LEU A 396 15.78 -15.10 -23.59
CA LEU A 396 15.53 -15.88 -24.81
C LEU A 396 14.67 -15.13 -25.84
N LEU A 397 13.67 -14.36 -25.38
CA LEU A 397 12.80 -13.55 -26.25
C LEU A 397 13.48 -12.27 -26.77
N MET A 398 14.58 -11.84 -26.14
CA MET A 398 15.38 -10.68 -26.56
C MET A 398 16.50 -11.06 -27.53
N LEU A 399 16.82 -12.35 -27.72
CA LEU A 399 17.77 -12.78 -28.72
C LEU A 399 17.13 -12.62 -30.10
N PRO A 400 17.78 -11.91 -31.05
CA PRO A 400 17.27 -11.83 -32.39
C PRO A 400 17.17 -13.25 -32.98
N HIS A 401 16.04 -13.56 -33.58
CA HIS A 401 15.89 -14.76 -34.36
C HIS A 401 16.86 -14.63 -35.57
N TYR A 402 17.98 -15.33 -35.49
CA TYR A 402 18.86 -15.58 -36.64
C TYR A 402 18.36 -16.77 -37.46
#